data_d612e157065aa30412fc747a6e23fd8a
#
_entry.id   d612e157065aa30412fc747a6e23fd8a
#
_cell.length_a   1.000
_cell.length_b   1.000
_cell.length_c   1.000
_cell.angle_alpha   90.00
_cell.angle_beta   90.00
_cell.angle_gamma   90.00
#
_symmetry.space_group_name_H-M   'P 1'
#
loop_
_entity.id
_entity.type
_entity.pdbx_description
1 polymer ?
#
loop_
_entity_poly.entity_id
_entity_poly.type
_entity_poly.pdbx_seq_one_letter_code
_entity_poly.pdbx_strand_id
1 'polypeptide(L)'
;LQDTKTYVGESSNKGFSVSTNAGSLSNVSMSSSKGKMKSDYASVTDQAGIYAGDGGFAINTAETTSLTGAVIDSTANSNKNKLSTGSLVVKDIENTAEYTSRNVGMSYNHVGEFKNLSKAGQDAVWNTLGKLPNLLPDSSKSNSSTTKSAISNGTIEVRDTDFNMQTLSRDTKDSLNKLDEIFDKKKIEERQEL
;
A
#
# COMPACT_ATOMS: atom_id res chain seq x y z
N LEU A 1 -10.72 -5.70 12.59
CA LEU A 1 -9.66 -6.38 11.80
C LEU A 1 -9.31 -5.54 10.60
N GLN A 2 -8.04 -5.60 10.16
CA GLN A 2 -7.59 -4.99 8.92
C GLN A 2 -7.77 -5.96 7.75
N ASP A 3 -8.22 -5.45 6.61
CA ASP A 3 -8.06 -6.13 5.34
C ASP A 3 -6.63 -5.96 4.86
N THR A 4 -6.02 -7.06 4.44
CA THR A 4 -4.63 -7.07 4.01
C THR A 4 -4.51 -7.57 2.59
N LYS A 5 -3.68 -6.92 1.80
CA LYS A 5 -3.32 -7.36 0.44
C LYS A 5 -1.82 -7.20 0.24
N THR A 6 -1.18 -8.27 -0.20
CA THR A 6 0.23 -8.23 -0.58
C THR A 6 0.36 -8.66 -2.03
N TYR A 7 1.11 -7.91 -2.80
CA TYR A 7 1.45 -8.24 -4.17
C TYR A 7 2.97 -8.21 -4.35
N VAL A 8 3.50 -9.26 -4.97
CA VAL A 8 4.89 -9.32 -5.42
C VAL A 8 4.88 -9.74 -6.89
N GLY A 9 5.37 -8.88 -7.75
CA GLY A 9 5.49 -9.14 -9.18
C GLY A 9 6.92 -9.03 -9.64
N GLU A 10 7.34 -9.94 -10.51
CA GLU A 10 8.61 -9.87 -11.22
C GLU A 10 8.32 -9.95 -12.71
N SER A 11 8.91 -9.05 -13.48
CA SER A 11 8.84 -9.04 -14.92
C SER A 11 10.24 -9.15 -15.52
N SER A 12 10.36 -9.88 -16.61
CA SER A 12 11.59 -9.95 -17.37
C SER A 12 11.24 -9.91 -18.86
N ASN A 13 11.75 -8.90 -19.52
CA ASN A 13 11.53 -8.72 -20.97
C ASN A 13 12.86 -8.73 -21.69
N LYS A 14 12.93 -9.41 -22.83
CA LYS A 14 14.09 -9.42 -23.71
C LYS A 14 13.60 -9.20 -25.14
N GLY A 15 14.14 -8.20 -25.79
CA GLY A 15 13.85 -7.87 -27.18
C GLY A 15 15.12 -7.95 -28.04
N PHE A 16 14.96 -8.50 -29.21
CA PHE A 16 16.00 -8.47 -30.26
C PHE A 16 15.32 -8.10 -31.57
N SER A 17 15.84 -7.10 -32.25
CA SER A 17 15.37 -6.78 -33.59
C SER A 17 16.53 -6.51 -34.53
N VAL A 18 16.37 -6.96 -35.76
CA VAL A 18 17.33 -6.78 -36.84
C VAL A 18 16.59 -6.23 -38.04
N SER A 19 17.06 -5.14 -38.57
CA SER A 19 16.58 -4.61 -39.85
C SER A 19 17.62 -4.83 -40.94
N THR A 20 17.15 -5.21 -42.12
CA THR A 20 18.03 -5.39 -43.32
C THR A 20 17.65 -4.35 -44.36
N ASN A 21 18.66 -3.80 -45.04
CA ASN A 21 18.48 -2.96 -46.20
C ASN A 21 19.30 -3.53 -47.34
N ALA A 22 18.66 -3.81 -48.50
CA ALA A 22 19.27 -4.40 -49.69
C ALA A 22 20.14 -5.66 -49.40
N GLY A 23 19.67 -6.53 -48.48
CA GLY A 23 20.38 -7.76 -48.10
C GLY A 23 21.52 -7.57 -47.10
N SER A 24 21.78 -6.37 -46.64
CA SER A 24 22.76 -6.05 -45.58
C SER A 24 22.09 -5.75 -44.27
N LEU A 25 22.67 -6.21 -43.16
CA LEU A 25 22.24 -5.83 -41.80
C LEU A 25 22.47 -4.33 -41.63
N SER A 26 21.38 -3.57 -41.47
CA SER A 26 21.45 -2.11 -41.35
C SER A 26 21.28 -1.61 -39.92
N ASN A 27 20.46 -2.29 -39.11
CA ASN A 27 20.27 -1.93 -37.72
C ASN A 27 20.12 -3.19 -36.86
N VAL A 28 20.75 -3.19 -35.70
CA VAL A 28 20.61 -4.22 -34.70
C VAL A 28 20.19 -3.54 -33.38
N SER A 29 19.07 -3.91 -32.82
CA SER A 29 18.69 -3.47 -31.50
C SER A 29 18.47 -4.65 -30.54
N MET A 30 18.95 -4.49 -29.35
CA MET A 30 18.79 -5.47 -28.28
C MET A 30 18.31 -4.74 -27.05
N SER A 31 17.34 -5.31 -26.36
CA SER A 31 16.84 -4.78 -25.09
C SER A 31 16.68 -5.91 -24.08
N SER A 32 16.96 -5.61 -22.84
CA SER A 32 16.67 -6.50 -21.73
C SER A 32 16.22 -5.66 -20.55
N SER A 33 15.08 -5.98 -19.97
CA SER A 33 14.60 -5.33 -18.77
C SER A 33 14.17 -6.35 -17.72
N LYS A 34 14.41 -6.01 -16.46
CA LYS A 34 13.89 -6.74 -15.31
C LYS A 34 13.18 -5.74 -14.40
N GLY A 35 11.95 -6.06 -14.04
CA GLY A 35 11.15 -5.29 -13.09
C GLY A 35 10.85 -6.11 -11.85
N LYS A 36 10.86 -5.46 -10.70
CA LYS A 36 10.35 -6.02 -9.44
C LYS A 36 9.40 -5.03 -8.83
N MET A 37 8.22 -5.53 -8.46
CA MET A 37 7.14 -4.76 -7.90
C MET A 37 6.73 -5.38 -6.56
N LYS A 38 6.56 -4.57 -5.54
CA LYS A 38 6.05 -4.99 -4.24
C LYS A 38 5.00 -3.99 -3.77
N SER A 39 3.87 -4.50 -3.31
CA SER A 39 2.84 -3.69 -2.66
C SER A 39 2.35 -4.41 -1.43
N ASP A 40 2.27 -3.69 -0.32
CA ASP A 40 1.68 -4.13 0.94
C ASP A 40 0.59 -3.14 1.33
N TYR A 41 -0.58 -3.67 1.65
CA TYR A 41 -1.74 -2.92 2.09
C TYR A 41 -2.34 -3.58 3.32
N ALA A 42 -2.61 -2.79 4.34
CA ALA A 42 -3.33 -3.18 5.54
C ALA A 42 -4.17 -2.00 6.01
N SER A 43 -5.49 -2.12 5.95
CA SER A 43 -6.40 -1.06 6.40
C SER A 43 -7.69 -1.62 6.95
N VAL A 44 -8.23 -0.96 7.97
CA VAL A 44 -9.60 -1.22 8.42
C VAL A 44 -10.55 -0.64 7.38
N THR A 45 -11.31 -1.50 6.72
CA THR A 45 -12.32 -1.09 5.73
C THR A 45 -13.70 -0.93 6.35
N ASP A 46 -14.01 -1.81 7.33
CA ASP A 46 -15.23 -1.79 8.11
C ASP A 46 -14.87 -1.81 9.59
N GLN A 47 -15.26 -0.76 10.29
CA GLN A 47 -14.93 -0.61 11.69
C GLN A 47 -15.85 -1.48 12.56
N ALA A 48 -15.24 -2.35 13.35
CA ALA A 48 -15.98 -3.12 14.34
C ALA A 48 -16.56 -2.22 15.44
N GLY A 49 -17.74 -2.53 15.93
CA GLY A 49 -18.31 -1.73 16.99
C GLY A 49 -19.72 -2.13 17.42
N ILE A 50 -20.21 -1.43 18.40
CA ILE A 50 -21.60 -1.41 18.83
C ILE A 50 -22.20 -0.11 18.31
N TYR A 51 -23.23 -0.22 17.49
CA TYR A 51 -23.93 0.93 16.91
C TYR A 51 -25.35 0.99 17.49
N ALA A 52 -25.55 1.88 18.43
CA ALA A 52 -26.84 2.10 19.06
C ALA A 52 -27.57 3.27 18.38
N GLY A 53 -28.86 3.11 18.18
CA GLY A 53 -29.73 4.16 17.64
C GLY A 53 -30.10 5.22 18.72
N ASP A 54 -31.26 5.85 18.53
CA ASP A 54 -31.77 6.95 19.37
C ASP A 54 -32.13 6.52 20.81
N GLY A 55 -32.13 5.21 21.07
CA GLY A 55 -32.29 4.65 22.43
C GLY A 55 -31.04 4.79 23.30
N GLY A 56 -29.88 4.94 22.67
CA GLY A 56 -28.58 4.95 23.35
C GLY A 56 -28.12 3.56 23.76
N PHE A 57 -27.12 3.50 24.62
CA PHE A 57 -26.60 2.24 25.16
C PHE A 57 -26.43 2.27 26.67
N ALA A 58 -26.66 1.10 27.28
CA ALA A 58 -26.35 0.84 28.68
C ALA A 58 -25.53 -0.45 28.77
N ILE A 59 -24.22 -0.30 28.88
CA ILE A 59 -23.29 -1.42 28.93
C ILE A 59 -22.68 -1.53 30.30
N ASN A 60 -22.78 -2.73 30.89
CA ASN A 60 -22.19 -3.02 32.19
C ASN A 60 -21.30 -4.28 32.06
N THR A 61 -20.01 -4.11 32.27
CA THR A 61 -19.02 -5.17 32.20
C THR A 61 -18.34 -5.33 33.56
N ALA A 62 -18.36 -6.53 34.09
CA ALA A 62 -17.75 -6.78 35.40
C ALA A 62 -16.23 -6.58 35.39
N GLU A 63 -15.57 -7.00 34.30
CA GLU A 63 -14.14 -6.97 34.15
C GLU A 63 -13.71 -5.90 33.12
N THR A 64 -12.99 -6.29 32.07
CA THR A 64 -12.39 -5.37 31.11
C THR A 64 -13.24 -5.19 29.85
N THR A 65 -13.45 -3.94 29.45
CA THR A 65 -13.89 -3.59 28.10
C THR A 65 -12.66 -3.24 27.27
N SER A 66 -12.46 -3.94 26.14
CA SER A 66 -11.33 -3.70 25.24
C SER A 66 -11.81 -3.28 23.86
N LEU A 67 -11.30 -2.15 23.39
CA LEU A 67 -11.53 -1.62 22.05
C LEU A 67 -10.20 -1.57 21.31
N THR A 68 -10.14 -2.18 20.13
CA THR A 68 -8.97 -2.10 19.24
C THR A 68 -9.45 -1.68 17.86
N GLY A 69 -9.24 -0.42 17.49
CA GLY A 69 -9.76 0.19 16.26
C GLY A 69 -11.29 0.06 16.17
N ALA A 70 -11.99 0.12 17.30
CA ALA A 70 -13.41 -0.20 17.40
C ALA A 70 -14.19 0.95 18.06
N VAL A 71 -15.50 0.99 17.82
CA VAL A 71 -16.35 2.06 18.37
C VAL A 71 -17.51 1.51 19.18
N ILE A 72 -17.93 2.29 20.18
CA ILE A 72 -19.27 2.22 20.75
C ILE A 72 -19.96 3.53 20.37
N ASP A 73 -20.81 3.46 19.36
CA ASP A 73 -21.47 4.62 18.77
C ASP A 73 -22.95 4.67 19.07
N SER A 74 -23.49 5.89 19.12
CA SER A 74 -24.91 6.12 19.35
C SER A 74 -25.37 7.43 18.73
N THR A 75 -26.57 7.42 18.15
CA THR A 75 -27.27 8.64 17.67
C THR A 75 -28.05 9.34 18.77
N ALA A 76 -28.14 8.74 19.96
CA ALA A 76 -28.89 9.29 21.09
C ALA A 76 -28.19 10.47 21.76
N ASN A 77 -28.98 11.23 22.53
CA ASN A 77 -28.41 12.22 23.43
C ASN A 77 -27.52 11.54 24.49
N SER A 78 -26.45 12.22 24.88
CA SER A 78 -25.40 11.69 25.76
C SER A 78 -25.90 11.14 27.09
N ASN A 79 -27.03 11.67 27.63
CA ASN A 79 -27.65 11.21 28.87
C ASN A 79 -28.25 9.79 28.79
N LYS A 80 -28.42 9.25 27.56
CA LYS A 80 -28.90 7.87 27.33
C LYS A 80 -27.76 6.88 27.14
N ASN A 81 -26.53 7.34 27.12
CA ASN A 81 -25.33 6.51 26.88
C ASN A 81 -24.61 6.27 28.21
N LYS A 82 -24.53 5.02 28.61
CA LYS A 82 -23.81 4.63 29.82
C LYS A 82 -22.92 3.41 29.58
N LEU A 83 -21.64 3.52 29.93
CA LEU A 83 -20.71 2.41 30.05
C LEU A 83 -20.20 2.34 31.48
N SER A 84 -20.36 1.18 32.12
CA SER A 84 -19.75 0.86 33.41
C SER A 84 -18.87 -0.37 33.23
N THR A 85 -17.58 -0.28 33.52
CA THR A 85 -16.64 -1.38 33.31
C THR A 85 -15.60 -1.47 34.42
N GLY A 86 -15.07 -2.67 34.65
CA GLY A 86 -13.97 -2.88 35.59
C GLY A 86 -12.76 -2.09 35.19
N SER A 87 -12.24 -2.37 34.00
CA SER A 87 -11.15 -1.61 33.35
C SER A 87 -11.51 -1.31 31.89
N LEU A 88 -10.84 -0.33 31.31
CA LEU A 88 -11.02 0.05 29.91
C LEU A 88 -9.67 0.05 29.20
N VAL A 89 -9.57 -0.73 28.14
CA VAL A 89 -8.38 -0.79 27.26
C VAL A 89 -8.75 -0.26 25.89
N VAL A 90 -8.05 0.76 25.44
CA VAL A 90 -8.30 1.42 24.15
C VAL A 90 -7.02 1.39 23.34
N LYS A 91 -7.07 0.80 22.13
CA LYS A 91 -5.96 0.73 21.19
C LYS A 91 -6.44 1.15 19.82
N ASP A 92 -5.69 2.01 19.18
CA ASP A 92 -5.90 2.36 17.78
C ASP A 92 -5.23 1.33 16.86
N ILE A 93 -5.62 1.34 15.57
CA ILE A 93 -5.02 0.50 14.54
C ILE A 93 -4.36 1.42 13.52
N GLU A 94 -3.08 1.22 13.28
CA GLU A 94 -2.37 1.90 12.21
C GLU A 94 -2.64 1.20 10.87
N ASN A 95 -3.15 1.96 9.89
CA ASN A 95 -3.35 1.52 8.52
C ASN A 95 -2.15 1.91 7.69
N THR A 96 -1.71 1.02 6.82
CA THR A 96 -0.56 1.25 5.93
C THR A 96 -0.88 0.83 4.51
N ALA A 97 -0.38 1.58 3.55
CA ALA A 97 -0.40 1.24 2.16
C ALA A 97 0.96 1.62 1.54
N GLU A 98 1.69 0.63 1.06
CA GLU A 98 3.03 0.81 0.52
C GLU A 98 3.14 0.21 -0.88
N TYR A 99 3.89 0.87 -1.73
CA TYR A 99 4.20 0.42 -3.07
C TYR A 99 5.64 0.75 -3.42
N THR A 100 6.34 -0.22 -3.99
CA THR A 100 7.69 -0.05 -4.51
C THR A 100 7.79 -0.72 -5.88
N SER A 101 8.29 0.00 -6.87
CA SER A 101 8.61 -0.54 -8.19
C SER A 101 10.05 -0.21 -8.55
N ARG A 102 10.79 -1.22 -8.94
CA ARG A 102 12.16 -1.11 -9.44
C ARG A 102 12.23 -1.73 -10.82
N ASN A 103 12.69 -0.96 -11.79
CA ASN A 103 12.93 -1.44 -13.14
C ASN A 103 14.39 -1.18 -13.52
N VAL A 104 15.06 -2.23 -13.95
CA VAL A 104 16.40 -2.14 -14.52
C VAL A 104 16.30 -2.61 -15.96
N GLY A 105 16.55 -1.70 -16.90
CA GLY A 105 16.57 -1.99 -18.34
C GLY A 105 17.92 -1.69 -18.95
N MET A 106 18.29 -2.46 -19.95
CA MET A 106 19.44 -2.21 -20.81
C MET A 106 18.95 -2.25 -22.25
N SER A 107 19.30 -1.23 -23.02
CA SER A 107 19.05 -1.21 -24.45
C SER A 107 20.32 -0.86 -25.21
N TYR A 108 20.49 -1.51 -26.33
CA TYR A 108 21.58 -1.21 -27.29
C TYR A 108 20.97 -1.06 -28.68
N ASN A 109 21.32 0.02 -29.34
CA ASN A 109 20.95 0.26 -30.72
C ASN A 109 22.20 0.55 -31.51
N HIS A 110 22.42 -0.22 -32.59
CA HIS A 110 23.43 0.07 -33.57
C HIS A 110 22.77 0.45 -34.90
N VAL A 111 23.13 1.62 -35.40
CA VAL A 111 22.65 2.15 -36.68
C VAL A 111 23.84 2.12 -37.63
N GLY A 112 23.76 1.32 -38.68
CA GLY A 112 24.82 1.16 -39.69
C GLY A 112 25.10 -0.31 -40.02
N GLU A 113 25.93 -0.54 -41.02
CA GLU A 113 26.25 -1.91 -41.44
C GLU A 113 27.14 -2.61 -40.40
N PHE A 114 26.56 -3.58 -39.68
CA PHE A 114 27.24 -4.35 -38.63
C PHE A 114 28.46 -5.12 -39.17
N LYS A 115 28.43 -5.53 -40.45
CA LYS A 115 29.54 -6.22 -41.11
C LYS A 115 30.79 -5.33 -41.28
N ASN A 116 30.62 -4.00 -41.21
CA ASN A 116 31.73 -3.06 -41.35
C ASN A 116 32.46 -2.81 -40.02
N LEU A 117 31.93 -3.36 -38.90
CA LEU A 117 32.64 -3.37 -37.64
C LEU A 117 33.73 -4.45 -37.66
N SER A 118 34.94 -4.09 -37.26
CA SER A 118 35.98 -5.07 -36.99
C SER A 118 35.50 -6.08 -35.92
N LYS A 119 36.07 -7.28 -35.90
CA LYS A 119 35.74 -8.28 -34.88
C LYS A 119 35.86 -7.71 -33.46
N ALA A 120 36.89 -6.90 -33.22
CA ALA A 120 37.06 -6.20 -31.93
C ALA A 120 35.94 -5.21 -31.65
N GLY A 121 35.39 -4.55 -32.67
CA GLY A 121 34.21 -3.68 -32.54
C GLY A 121 32.94 -4.46 -32.23
N GLN A 122 32.74 -5.62 -32.85
CA GLN A 122 31.61 -6.51 -32.54
C GLN A 122 31.71 -7.05 -31.12
N ASP A 123 32.89 -7.48 -30.69
CA ASP A 123 33.13 -7.96 -29.32
C ASP A 123 32.95 -6.83 -28.28
N ALA A 124 33.36 -5.59 -28.64
CA ALA A 124 33.13 -4.43 -27.78
C ALA A 124 31.65 -4.13 -27.61
N VAL A 125 30.84 -4.23 -28.65
CA VAL A 125 29.39 -4.11 -28.61
C VAL A 125 28.78 -5.16 -27.68
N TRP A 126 29.14 -6.43 -27.84
CA TRP A 126 28.65 -7.50 -26.97
C TRP A 126 29.07 -7.33 -25.51
N ASN A 127 30.27 -6.85 -25.24
CA ASN A 127 30.79 -6.60 -23.91
C ASN A 127 30.18 -5.35 -23.26
N THR A 128 29.71 -4.38 -24.05
CA THR A 128 29.10 -3.14 -23.56
C THR A 128 27.61 -3.34 -23.24
N LEU A 129 26.93 -4.25 -23.96
CA LEU A 129 25.53 -4.62 -23.69
C LEU A 129 25.28 -5.10 -22.25
N GLY A 130 26.31 -5.56 -21.55
CA GLY A 130 26.21 -5.97 -20.15
C GLY A 130 26.53 -4.86 -19.14
N LYS A 131 26.91 -3.64 -19.55
CA LYS A 131 27.51 -2.65 -18.66
C LYS A 131 26.80 -1.30 -18.56
N LEU A 132 25.80 -1.03 -19.38
CA LEU A 132 25.03 0.22 -19.30
C LEU A 132 23.61 -0.04 -18.80
N PRO A 133 23.36 0.03 -17.50
CA PRO A 133 22.01 0.00 -16.98
C PRO A 133 21.31 1.29 -17.37
N ASN A 134 20.23 1.19 -18.13
CA ASN A 134 19.24 2.25 -18.22
C ASN A 134 18.40 2.16 -16.96
N LEU A 135 18.82 2.89 -15.94
CA LEU A 135 18.09 2.95 -14.66
C LEU A 135 16.84 3.79 -14.88
N LEU A 136 15.71 3.13 -15.05
CA LEU A 136 14.44 3.80 -14.87
C LEU A 136 14.32 4.18 -13.39
N PRO A 137 13.83 5.38 -13.09
CA PRO A 137 13.72 5.81 -11.70
C PRO A 137 12.85 4.84 -10.91
N ASP A 138 13.37 4.38 -9.78
CA ASP A 138 12.59 3.63 -8.80
C ASP A 138 11.39 4.48 -8.38
N SER A 139 10.21 3.92 -8.37
CA SER A 139 9.03 4.58 -7.85
C SER A 139 8.58 3.91 -6.56
N SER A 140 8.38 4.71 -5.53
CA SER A 140 7.81 4.25 -4.27
C SER A 140 6.77 5.25 -3.80
N LYS A 141 5.74 4.74 -3.14
CA LYS A 141 4.72 5.53 -2.48
C LYS A 141 4.30 4.83 -1.21
N SER A 142 4.14 5.58 -0.14
CA SER A 142 3.59 5.09 1.12
C SER A 142 2.56 6.08 1.65
N ASN A 143 1.49 5.55 2.21
CA ASN A 143 0.48 6.29 2.95
C ASN A 143 0.21 5.56 4.26
N SER A 144 -0.12 6.31 5.29
CA SER A 144 -0.59 5.78 6.56
C SER A 144 -1.78 6.58 7.09
N SER A 145 -2.61 5.94 7.87
CA SER A 145 -3.69 6.56 8.63
C SER A 145 -3.92 5.76 9.91
N THR A 146 -4.72 6.30 10.82
CA THR A 146 -5.01 5.61 12.07
C THR A 146 -6.52 5.45 12.22
N THR A 147 -6.99 4.20 12.31
CA THR A 147 -8.35 3.90 12.75
C THR A 147 -8.39 3.98 14.27
N LYS A 148 -9.10 4.97 14.77
CA LYS A 148 -9.18 5.26 16.21
C LYS A 148 -10.25 4.43 16.89
N SER A 149 -9.98 4.04 18.11
CA SER A 149 -11.03 3.56 19.01
C SER A 149 -11.75 4.73 19.66
N ALA A 150 -13.07 4.70 19.66
CA ALA A 150 -13.86 5.80 20.21
C ALA A 150 -15.16 5.32 20.89
N ILE A 151 -15.65 6.13 21.81
CA ILE A 151 -16.95 5.91 22.47
C ILE A 151 -17.73 7.22 22.41
N SER A 152 -18.96 7.17 21.90
CA SER A 152 -19.88 8.32 21.85
C SER A 152 -20.03 9.00 23.22
N ASN A 153 -20.38 10.28 23.19
CA ASN A 153 -20.59 11.05 24.40
C ASN A 153 -21.63 10.38 25.34
N GLY A 154 -21.29 10.32 26.61
CA GLY A 154 -22.10 9.68 27.64
C GLY A 154 -21.34 9.55 28.94
N THR A 155 -22.00 8.91 29.93
CA THR A 155 -21.38 8.59 31.22
C THR A 155 -20.52 7.35 31.08
N ILE A 156 -19.23 7.47 31.39
CA ILE A 156 -18.30 6.34 31.44
C ILE A 156 -17.75 6.22 32.85
N GLU A 157 -18.02 5.08 33.47
CA GLU A 157 -17.52 4.70 34.79
C GLU A 157 -16.51 3.58 34.63
N VAL A 158 -15.24 3.86 34.84
CA VAL A 158 -14.14 2.87 34.89
C VAL A 158 -13.78 2.70 36.37
N ARG A 159 -13.92 1.48 36.88
CA ARG A 159 -13.61 1.20 38.28
C ARG A 159 -12.14 1.14 38.60
N ASP A 160 -11.35 0.81 37.61
CA ASP A 160 -9.89 0.90 37.66
C ASP A 160 -9.47 2.37 37.53
N THR A 161 -8.74 2.88 38.51
CA THR A 161 -8.35 4.29 38.59
C THR A 161 -7.19 4.68 37.68
N ASP A 162 -6.52 3.72 37.06
CA ASP A 162 -5.32 3.98 36.24
C ASP A 162 -5.65 4.42 34.80
N PHE A 163 -6.93 4.32 34.40
CA PHE A 163 -7.34 4.74 33.05
C PHE A 163 -7.42 6.26 32.91
N ASN A 164 -6.67 6.83 31.98
CA ASN A 164 -6.75 8.26 31.69
C ASN A 164 -7.89 8.55 30.69
N MET A 165 -9.01 9.08 31.20
CA MET A 165 -10.17 9.44 30.38
C MET A 165 -9.89 10.49 29.30
N GLN A 166 -8.83 11.29 29.41
CA GLN A 166 -8.47 12.32 28.43
C GLN A 166 -7.90 11.72 27.13
N THR A 167 -7.42 10.50 27.18
CA THR A 167 -6.89 9.79 25.99
C THR A 167 -7.99 9.13 25.15
N LEU A 168 -9.21 9.03 25.67
CA LEU A 168 -10.32 8.41 24.99
C LEU A 168 -10.93 9.35 23.94
N SER A 169 -10.94 8.94 22.68
CA SER A 169 -11.64 9.65 21.61
C SER A 169 -13.17 9.56 21.82
N ARG A 170 -13.85 10.70 21.67
CA ARG A 170 -15.31 10.81 21.66
C ARG A 170 -15.87 10.98 20.24
N ASP A 171 -15.00 11.08 19.27
CA ASP A 171 -15.35 11.21 17.88
C ASP A 171 -15.45 9.83 17.22
N THR A 172 -16.66 9.30 17.18
CA THR A 172 -16.96 8.01 16.56
C THR A 172 -17.19 8.12 15.06
N LYS A 173 -17.49 9.32 14.53
CA LYS A 173 -17.80 9.54 13.11
C LYS A 173 -16.55 9.55 12.24
N ASP A 174 -15.50 10.22 12.72
CA ASP A 174 -14.24 10.34 11.99
C ASP A 174 -13.16 9.37 12.53
N SER A 175 -13.58 8.24 13.09
CA SER A 175 -12.68 7.25 13.70
C SER A 175 -12.11 6.24 12.72
N LEU A 176 -12.80 5.93 11.61
CA LEU A 176 -12.41 4.86 10.69
C LEU A 176 -11.12 5.14 9.91
N ASN A 177 -10.97 6.32 9.32
CA ASN A 177 -9.78 6.74 8.55
C ASN A 177 -9.23 5.68 7.57
N LYS A 178 -10.13 5.08 6.80
CA LYS A 178 -9.79 4.08 5.79
C LYS A 178 -8.75 4.60 4.78
N LEU A 179 -7.79 3.76 4.42
CA LEU A 179 -6.90 4.02 3.28
C LEU A 179 -7.44 3.40 2.00
N ASP A 180 -7.23 4.10 0.91
CA ASP A 180 -7.40 3.52 -0.43
C ASP A 180 -6.16 2.73 -0.82
N GLU A 181 -6.37 1.69 -1.65
CA GLU A 181 -5.26 0.94 -2.23
C GLU A 181 -4.45 1.84 -3.17
N ILE A 182 -3.15 1.97 -2.91
CA ILE A 182 -2.25 2.78 -3.77
C ILE A 182 -1.86 2.00 -5.03
N PHE A 183 -2.02 0.67 -5.00
CA PHE A 183 -1.62 -0.24 -6.06
C PHE A 183 -2.84 -0.72 -6.84
N ASP A 184 -2.90 -0.33 -8.12
CA ASP A 184 -3.81 -0.89 -9.10
C ASP A 184 -2.98 -1.55 -10.20
N LYS A 185 -2.97 -2.89 -10.20
CA LYS A 185 -2.19 -3.70 -11.14
C LYS A 185 -2.50 -3.33 -12.59
N LYS A 186 -3.78 -3.11 -12.94
CA LYS A 186 -4.19 -2.77 -14.31
C LYS A 186 -3.62 -1.43 -14.76
N LYS A 187 -3.68 -0.40 -13.91
CA LYS A 187 -3.13 0.93 -14.24
C LYS A 187 -1.61 0.92 -14.39
N ILE A 188 -0.93 0.00 -13.74
CA ILE A 188 0.53 -0.10 -13.85
C ILE A 188 0.93 -0.89 -15.08
N GLU A 189 0.23 -1.99 -15.38
CA GLU A 189 0.43 -2.75 -16.62
C GLU A 189 0.19 -1.86 -17.85
N GLU A 190 -0.90 -1.08 -17.88
CA GLU A 190 -1.20 -0.11 -18.94
C GLU A 190 -0.10 0.96 -19.12
N ARG A 191 0.62 1.35 -18.06
CA ARG A 191 1.74 2.30 -18.14
C ARG A 191 3.05 1.69 -18.59
N GLN A 192 3.18 0.37 -18.54
CA GLN A 192 4.38 -0.35 -18.97
C GLN A 192 4.31 -0.79 -20.44
N GLU A 193 3.11 -0.77 -21.05
CA GLU A 193 2.88 -1.09 -22.45
C GLU A 193 3.02 0.15 -23.38
N LEU A 194 3.17 1.35 -22.83
CA LEU A 194 3.44 2.61 -23.54
C LEU A 194 4.95 2.94 -23.55
#